data_995d5af9ef79ec2bc96d87b37b69295f
#
_entry.id   995d5af9ef79ec2bc96d87b37b69295f
#
_cell.length_a   1.000
_cell.length_b   1.000
_cell.length_c   1.000
_cell.angle_alpha   90.00
_cell.angle_beta   90.00
_cell.angle_gamma   90.00
#
_symmetry.space_group_name_H-M   'P 1'
#
loop_
_entity.id
_entity.type
_entity.pdbx_description
1 polymer ?
#
loop_
_entity_poly.entity_id
_entity_poly.type
_entity_poly.pdbx_seq_one_letter_code
_entity_poly.pdbx_strand_id
1 'polypeptide(L)'
;LVHEVTSPQAFEGLRLQKRKVRRPELTLAVPDHNVPTTDRSKGIDDEESKVQVDTLRNNCKEFGVELFDVNDKRQGIVHIIGPEQGFTQPGTVIVCGDSHTATHGAFGALAFGIGTSEVEHVLATQTLIQKKSKNLRINVNGKLPAGVTAKDVILKIIGTIGTAGGTGYVIEFAGDVIRNLSIEERMTVCNMTIEAGARAGLIAPDKKTFEYFKNKPMSPKGETWDKALA
;
A
#
# COMPACT_ATOMS: atom_id res chain seq x y z
N LEU A 1 5.86 -1.82 3.92
CA LEU A 1 5.36 -0.67 4.69
C LEU A 1 4.96 -1.12 6.08
N VAL A 2 5.13 -0.27 7.08
CA VAL A 2 4.73 -0.55 8.47
C VAL A 2 4.07 0.67 9.11
N HIS A 3 3.13 0.42 10.01
CA HIS A 3 2.44 1.46 10.77
C HIS A 3 2.28 1.06 12.25
N GLU A 4 1.80 1.95 13.10
CA GLU A 4 1.83 1.82 14.56
C GLU A 4 0.93 0.71 15.13
N VAL A 5 -0.11 0.27 14.40
CA VAL A 5 -1.08 -0.70 14.94
C VAL A 5 -0.57 -2.14 14.84
N THR A 6 0.01 -2.54 13.69
CA THR A 6 0.37 -3.95 13.43
C THR A 6 1.86 -4.25 13.54
N SER A 7 2.73 -3.23 13.61
CA SER A 7 4.17 -3.42 13.67
C SER A 7 4.77 -3.62 15.07
N PRO A 8 4.18 -3.19 16.19
CA PRO A 8 4.81 -3.34 17.50
C PRO A 8 5.21 -4.77 17.83
N GLN A 9 4.29 -5.73 17.64
CA GLN A 9 4.55 -7.14 17.90
C GLN A 9 5.57 -7.75 16.94
N ALA A 10 5.60 -7.29 15.68
CA ALA A 10 6.57 -7.74 14.70
C ALA A 10 8.01 -7.33 15.10
N PHE A 11 8.20 -6.08 15.52
CA PHE A 11 9.49 -5.62 16.04
C PHE A 11 9.88 -6.30 17.35
N GLU A 12 8.92 -6.58 18.24
CA GLU A 12 9.17 -7.34 19.47
C GLU A 12 9.64 -8.77 19.15
N GLY A 13 9.01 -9.44 18.20
CA GLY A 13 9.44 -10.76 17.74
C GLY A 13 10.88 -10.75 17.19
N LEU A 14 11.26 -9.73 16.42
CA LEU A 14 12.64 -9.55 15.97
C LEU A 14 13.61 -9.41 17.16
N ARG A 15 13.25 -8.63 18.18
CA ARG A 15 14.05 -8.38 19.38
C ARG A 15 14.25 -9.66 20.18
N LEU A 16 13.17 -10.41 20.43
CA LEU A 16 13.22 -11.68 21.14
C LEU A 16 14.09 -12.72 20.43
N GLN A 17 14.05 -12.75 19.10
CA GLN A 17 14.86 -13.65 18.27
C GLN A 17 16.27 -13.11 17.99
N LYS A 18 16.64 -11.93 18.53
CA LYS A 18 17.91 -11.23 18.27
C LYS A 18 18.19 -11.01 16.78
N ARG A 19 17.13 -10.74 16.00
CA ARG A 19 17.20 -10.47 14.57
C ARG A 19 17.15 -8.96 14.31
N LYS A 20 17.71 -8.56 13.19
CA LYS A 20 17.65 -7.18 12.68
C LYS A 20 16.66 -7.10 11.53
N VAL A 21 16.17 -5.91 11.22
CA VAL A 21 15.52 -5.64 9.94
C VAL A 21 16.58 -5.83 8.84
N ARG A 22 16.32 -6.74 7.91
CA ARG A 22 17.28 -7.15 6.88
C ARG A 22 17.57 -6.04 5.86
N ARG A 23 16.54 -5.28 5.48
CA ARG A 23 16.62 -4.21 4.47
C ARG A 23 15.84 -2.99 4.96
N PRO A 24 16.40 -2.24 5.92
CA PRO A 24 15.73 -1.05 6.45
C PRO A 24 15.46 0.00 5.36
N GLU A 25 16.32 0.11 4.35
CA GLU A 25 16.16 1.01 3.19
C GLU A 25 15.00 0.62 2.25
N LEU A 26 14.48 -0.60 2.36
CA LEU A 26 13.26 -1.06 1.67
C LEU A 26 12.04 -1.09 2.61
N THR A 27 12.16 -0.47 3.78
CA THR A 27 11.09 -0.40 4.78
C THR A 27 10.79 1.06 5.09
N LEU A 28 9.54 1.46 4.93
CA LEU A 28 9.06 2.81 5.22
C LEU A 28 7.98 2.73 6.28
N ALA A 29 8.10 3.55 7.32
CA ALA A 29 7.17 3.59 8.45
C ALA A 29 6.40 4.92 8.49
N VAL A 30 5.16 4.85 8.95
CA VAL A 30 4.32 6.03 9.19
C VAL A 30 3.27 5.70 10.25
N PRO A 31 2.98 6.58 11.22
CA PRO A 31 1.77 6.49 12.02
C PRO A 31 0.62 7.10 11.22
N ASP A 32 -0.50 6.40 11.10
CA ASP A 32 -1.65 6.89 10.32
C ASP A 32 -3.03 6.53 10.91
N HIS A 33 -3.12 5.48 11.72
CA HIS A 33 -4.38 5.08 12.37
C HIS A 33 -4.66 5.87 13.65
N ASN A 34 -3.62 6.13 14.45
CA ASN A 34 -3.72 6.77 15.77
C ASN A 34 -3.21 8.21 15.76
N VAL A 35 -3.41 8.93 14.67
CA VAL A 35 -2.96 10.30 14.49
C VAL A 35 -4.15 11.26 14.62
N PRO A 36 -4.05 12.32 15.45
CA PRO A 36 -5.12 13.31 15.59
C PRO A 36 -5.45 13.97 14.25
N THR A 37 -6.74 14.13 13.96
CA THR A 37 -7.26 14.92 12.84
C THR A 37 -7.40 16.41 13.18
N THR A 38 -7.11 16.77 14.43
CA THR A 38 -7.09 18.14 14.97
C THR A 38 -5.69 18.71 14.97
N ASP A 39 -5.46 19.79 15.72
CA ASP A 39 -4.15 20.43 15.86
C ASP A 39 -3.12 19.48 16.49
N ARG A 40 -2.20 19.00 15.68
CA ARG A 40 -1.16 18.02 16.07
C ARG A 40 -0.09 18.60 17.00
N SER A 41 -0.01 19.93 17.13
CA SER A 41 0.92 20.56 18.06
C SER A 41 0.57 20.27 19.53
N LYS A 42 -0.68 19.87 19.80
CA LYS A 42 -1.17 19.47 21.12
C LYS A 42 -0.81 18.04 21.49
N GLY A 43 -0.24 17.26 20.55
CA GLY A 43 0.08 15.86 20.75
C GLY A 43 -1.12 14.93 20.57
N ILE A 44 -1.01 13.73 21.13
CA ILE A 44 -2.04 12.68 21.09
C ILE A 44 -2.61 12.55 22.51
N ASP A 45 -3.89 12.88 22.66
CA ASP A 45 -4.56 12.90 23.97
C ASP A 45 -4.90 11.48 24.46
N ASP A 46 -5.24 10.57 23.54
CA ASP A 46 -5.54 9.18 23.87
C ASP A 46 -4.24 8.43 24.19
N GLU A 47 -4.14 7.93 25.43
CA GLU A 47 -2.93 7.28 25.93
C GLU A 47 -2.57 6.00 25.19
N GLU A 48 -3.55 5.21 24.75
CA GLU A 48 -3.30 3.96 24.02
C GLU A 48 -2.73 4.28 22.61
N SER A 49 -3.34 5.21 21.90
CA SER A 49 -2.88 5.71 20.62
C SER A 49 -1.46 6.28 20.72
N LYS A 50 -1.18 7.05 21.78
CA LYS A 50 0.13 7.63 22.04
C LYS A 50 1.18 6.54 22.27
N VAL A 51 0.88 5.54 23.09
CA VAL A 51 1.80 4.40 23.33
C VAL A 51 2.13 3.68 22.04
N GLN A 52 1.17 3.46 21.15
CA GLN A 52 1.40 2.80 19.87
C GLN A 52 2.31 3.63 18.96
N VAL A 53 2.06 4.93 18.84
CA VAL A 53 2.90 5.84 18.03
C VAL A 53 4.30 5.96 18.61
N ASP A 54 4.46 6.11 19.94
CA ASP A 54 5.77 6.17 20.59
C ASP A 54 6.54 4.84 20.46
N THR A 55 5.84 3.71 20.48
CA THR A 55 6.44 2.39 20.23
C THR A 55 6.95 2.29 18.79
N LEU A 56 6.19 2.77 17.80
CA LEU A 56 6.66 2.82 16.42
C LEU A 56 7.93 3.67 16.28
N ARG A 57 7.97 4.86 16.90
CA ARG A 57 9.14 5.75 16.92
C ARG A 57 10.38 5.04 17.45
N ASN A 58 10.23 4.39 18.63
CA ASN A 58 11.32 3.68 19.28
C ASN A 58 11.82 2.51 18.43
N ASN A 59 10.92 1.73 17.85
CA ASN A 59 11.25 0.62 16.96
C ASN A 59 11.98 1.12 15.71
N CYS A 60 11.48 2.15 15.05
CA CYS A 60 12.13 2.70 13.86
C CYS A 60 13.54 3.22 14.16
N LYS A 61 13.73 3.88 15.30
CA LYS A 61 15.05 4.34 15.76
C LYS A 61 15.99 3.18 16.03
N GLU A 62 15.52 2.15 16.73
CA GLU A 62 16.32 0.96 17.09
C GLU A 62 16.76 0.17 15.85
N PHE A 63 15.84 -0.06 14.92
CA PHE A 63 16.06 -0.90 13.75
C PHE A 63 16.51 -0.15 12.49
N GLY A 64 16.67 1.19 12.58
CA GLY A 64 17.17 2.01 11.47
C GLY A 64 16.18 2.16 10.33
N VAL A 65 14.87 2.07 10.61
CA VAL A 65 13.80 2.23 9.60
C VAL A 65 13.43 3.70 9.45
N GLU A 66 13.28 4.18 8.21
CA GLU A 66 12.83 5.54 7.94
C GLU A 66 11.38 5.72 8.38
N LEU A 67 11.13 6.77 9.17
CA LEU A 67 9.83 7.11 9.72
C LEU A 67 9.38 8.51 9.27
N PHE A 68 8.20 8.58 8.66
CA PHE A 68 7.49 9.85 8.49
C PHE A 68 6.58 10.08 9.69
N ASP A 69 7.12 10.66 10.74
CA ASP A 69 6.44 10.86 12.01
C ASP A 69 5.28 11.88 11.91
N VAL A 70 4.45 11.97 12.95
CA VAL A 70 3.21 12.78 13.03
C VAL A 70 3.37 14.22 12.51
N ASN A 71 4.51 14.87 12.77
CA ASN A 71 4.81 16.24 12.35
C ASN A 71 5.68 16.32 11.07
N ASP A 72 6.03 15.20 10.44
CA ASP A 72 6.73 15.21 9.16
C ASP A 72 5.77 15.68 8.05
N LYS A 73 6.24 16.56 7.17
CA LYS A 73 5.45 17.06 6.03
C LYS A 73 5.02 15.95 5.05
N ARG A 74 5.71 14.82 5.09
CA ARG A 74 5.45 13.62 4.26
C ARG A 74 4.49 12.65 4.94
N GLN A 75 4.11 12.90 6.21
CA GLN A 75 3.19 12.03 6.93
C GLN A 75 1.82 12.03 6.25
N GLY A 76 1.22 10.86 6.13
CA GLY A 76 -0.09 10.61 5.54
C GLY A 76 -0.48 9.15 5.72
N ILE A 77 -1.56 8.75 5.09
CA ILE A 77 -2.02 7.36 5.10
C ILE A 77 -0.94 6.46 4.48
N VAL A 78 -0.68 5.31 5.09
CA VAL A 78 0.40 4.37 4.70
C VAL A 78 0.36 3.98 3.22
N HIS A 79 -0.84 3.87 2.64
CA HIS A 79 -1.01 3.54 1.22
C HIS A 79 -0.90 4.74 0.27
N ILE A 80 -0.81 5.96 0.81
CA ILE A 80 -0.66 7.19 0.05
C ILE A 80 0.80 7.64 0.04
N ILE A 81 1.50 7.56 1.18
CA ILE A 81 2.89 8.04 1.28
C ILE A 81 3.83 7.31 0.31
N GLY A 82 3.66 5.99 0.14
CA GLY A 82 4.49 5.20 -0.76
C GLY A 82 4.46 5.72 -2.20
N PRO A 83 3.29 5.84 -2.82
CA PRO A 83 3.15 6.44 -4.14
C PRO A 83 3.59 7.90 -4.22
N GLU A 84 3.19 8.74 -3.27
CA GLU A 84 3.53 10.18 -3.28
C GLU A 84 5.03 10.44 -3.19
N GLN A 85 5.76 9.60 -2.47
CA GLN A 85 7.21 9.69 -2.39
C GLN A 85 7.93 8.96 -3.54
N GLY A 86 7.22 8.15 -4.34
CA GLY A 86 7.84 7.31 -5.36
C GLY A 86 8.52 6.06 -4.80
N PHE A 87 8.21 5.68 -3.57
CA PHE A 87 8.66 4.42 -2.95
C PHE A 87 7.95 3.21 -3.61
N THR A 88 6.65 3.34 -3.86
CA THR A 88 5.90 2.39 -4.69
C THR A 88 6.29 2.57 -6.15
N GLN A 89 6.64 1.49 -6.83
CA GLN A 89 7.03 1.48 -8.24
C GLN A 89 6.32 0.35 -9.01
N PRO A 90 6.08 0.49 -10.31
CA PRO A 90 5.61 -0.61 -11.14
C PRO A 90 6.53 -1.84 -11.02
N GLY A 91 5.93 -3.03 -11.00
CA GLY A 91 6.67 -4.29 -10.93
C GLY A 91 7.24 -4.64 -9.55
N THR A 92 7.05 -3.79 -8.53
CA THR A 92 7.47 -4.09 -7.15
C THR A 92 6.45 -4.96 -6.42
N VAL A 93 6.89 -5.61 -5.34
CA VAL A 93 6.02 -6.28 -4.37
C VAL A 93 5.95 -5.42 -3.11
N ILE A 94 4.73 -5.02 -2.73
CA ILE A 94 4.46 -4.19 -1.54
C ILE A 94 3.62 -5.00 -0.56
N VAL A 95 4.10 -5.11 0.67
CA VAL A 95 3.34 -5.73 1.77
C VAL A 95 3.25 -4.80 2.97
N CYS A 96 2.15 -4.87 3.68
CA CYS A 96 1.88 -4.10 4.88
C CYS A 96 0.95 -4.89 5.80
N GLY A 97 0.97 -4.60 7.08
CA GLY A 97 0.02 -5.17 8.05
C GLY A 97 -1.38 -4.54 7.98
N ASP A 98 -1.81 -4.12 6.80
CA ASP A 98 -3.10 -3.48 6.53
C ASP A 98 -3.79 -4.12 5.33
N SER A 99 -5.10 -4.35 5.45
CA SER A 99 -5.90 -5.04 4.43
C SER A 99 -5.98 -4.28 3.11
N HIS A 100 -5.94 -2.93 3.13
CA HIS A 100 -6.06 -2.10 1.92
C HIS A 100 -4.73 -1.84 1.20
N THR A 101 -3.71 -2.63 1.47
CA THR A 101 -2.41 -2.59 0.76
C THR A 101 -2.57 -2.79 -0.76
N ALA A 102 -3.65 -3.42 -1.21
CA ALA A 102 -4.00 -3.56 -2.62
C ALA A 102 -4.09 -2.22 -3.37
N THR A 103 -4.24 -1.09 -2.67
CA THR A 103 -4.23 0.28 -3.25
C THR A 103 -3.02 0.51 -4.16
N HIS A 104 -1.85 0.00 -3.78
CA HIS A 104 -0.61 0.15 -4.56
C HIS A 104 -0.66 -0.55 -5.92
N GLY A 105 -1.62 -1.47 -6.13
CA GLY A 105 -1.85 -2.11 -7.42
C GLY A 105 -2.31 -1.16 -8.52
N ALA A 106 -2.83 0.02 -8.17
CA ALA A 106 -3.13 1.11 -9.10
C ALA A 106 -1.91 1.56 -9.93
N PHE A 107 -0.73 1.27 -9.44
CA PHE A 107 0.55 1.62 -10.04
C PHE A 107 1.27 0.41 -10.67
N GLY A 108 0.61 -0.74 -10.75
CA GLY A 108 1.23 -1.97 -11.28
C GLY A 108 2.17 -2.67 -10.29
N ALA A 109 2.06 -2.39 -8.99
CA ALA A 109 2.74 -3.13 -7.94
C ALA A 109 1.89 -4.34 -7.52
N LEU A 110 2.50 -5.49 -7.27
CA LEU A 110 1.82 -6.60 -6.61
C LEU A 110 1.76 -6.30 -5.11
N ALA A 111 0.59 -5.89 -4.63
CA ALA A 111 0.44 -5.37 -3.29
C ALA A 111 -0.71 -6.05 -2.53
N PHE A 112 -0.45 -6.45 -1.28
CA PHE A 112 -1.43 -7.14 -0.46
C PHE A 112 -1.12 -7.05 1.03
N GLY A 113 -2.20 -7.12 1.83
CA GLY A 113 -2.12 -7.16 3.29
C GLY A 113 -1.57 -8.49 3.80
N ILE A 114 -0.83 -8.43 4.91
CA ILE A 114 -0.24 -9.59 5.61
C ILE A 114 -0.49 -9.49 7.11
N GLY A 115 -0.48 -10.61 7.79
CA GLY A 115 -0.62 -10.66 9.25
C GLY A 115 0.63 -10.20 9.99
N THR A 116 0.51 -9.87 11.28
CA THR A 116 1.60 -9.35 12.11
C THR A 116 2.82 -10.29 12.16
N SER A 117 2.62 -11.61 12.26
CA SER A 117 3.71 -12.58 12.23
C SER A 117 4.39 -12.66 10.86
N GLU A 118 3.65 -12.41 9.78
CA GLU A 118 4.22 -12.30 8.44
C GLU A 118 5.01 -10.99 8.28
N VAL A 119 4.59 -9.90 8.92
CA VAL A 119 5.37 -8.64 8.96
C VAL A 119 6.73 -8.89 9.62
N GLU A 120 6.78 -9.58 10.77
CA GLU A 120 8.04 -9.99 11.42
C GLU A 120 8.92 -10.79 10.46
N HIS A 121 8.34 -11.81 9.83
CA HIS A 121 9.05 -12.67 8.89
C HIS A 121 9.64 -11.88 7.70
N VAL A 122 8.86 -10.99 7.10
CA VAL A 122 9.32 -10.15 5.98
C VAL A 122 10.41 -9.17 6.43
N LEU A 123 10.27 -8.54 7.59
CA LEU A 123 11.31 -7.66 8.12
C LEU A 123 12.64 -8.41 8.32
N ALA A 124 12.58 -9.65 8.83
CA ALA A 124 13.75 -10.48 9.07
C ALA A 124 14.39 -11.07 7.81
N THR A 125 13.60 -11.41 6.79
CA THR A 125 14.04 -12.29 5.69
C THR A 125 13.86 -11.69 4.30
N GLN A 126 12.96 -10.71 4.11
CA GLN A 126 12.50 -10.19 2.84
C GLN A 126 11.83 -11.24 1.95
N THR A 127 11.31 -12.29 2.56
CA THR A 127 10.60 -13.37 1.87
C THR A 127 9.25 -13.62 2.52
N LEU A 128 8.35 -14.22 1.77
CA LEU A 128 7.05 -14.65 2.25
C LEU A 128 6.61 -15.91 1.50
N ILE A 129 6.17 -16.94 2.23
CA ILE A 129 5.63 -18.14 1.61
C ILE A 129 4.17 -17.89 1.28
N GLN A 130 3.84 -17.89 -0.01
CA GLN A 130 2.49 -17.65 -0.48
C GLN A 130 2.04 -18.76 -1.43
N LYS A 131 0.76 -19.14 -1.32
CA LYS A 131 0.12 -19.97 -2.35
C LYS A 131 -0.07 -19.12 -3.61
N LYS A 132 0.31 -19.63 -4.77
CA LYS A 132 0.11 -18.96 -6.05
C LYS A 132 -1.38 -18.66 -6.26
N SER A 133 -1.72 -17.38 -6.37
CA SER A 133 -3.08 -16.94 -6.69
C SER A 133 -3.44 -17.25 -8.14
N LYS A 134 -4.73 -17.43 -8.41
CA LYS A 134 -5.26 -17.41 -9.77
C LYS A 134 -5.35 -15.97 -10.29
N ASN A 135 -5.40 -15.80 -11.59
CA ASN A 135 -5.59 -14.50 -12.23
C ASN A 135 -7.05 -14.38 -12.67
N LEU A 136 -7.66 -13.24 -12.36
CA LEU A 136 -8.99 -12.85 -12.82
C LEU A 136 -8.85 -11.50 -13.53
N ARG A 137 -9.31 -11.40 -14.76
CA ARG A 137 -9.35 -10.13 -15.48
C ARG A 137 -10.78 -9.62 -15.59
N ILE A 138 -10.97 -8.35 -15.19
CA ILE A 138 -12.25 -7.64 -15.28
C ILE A 138 -12.08 -6.49 -16.25
N ASN A 139 -12.81 -6.55 -17.38
CA ASN A 139 -12.83 -5.48 -18.38
C ASN A 139 -14.05 -4.58 -18.17
N VAL A 140 -13.80 -3.29 -17.93
CA VAL A 140 -14.85 -2.26 -17.85
C VAL A 140 -14.73 -1.38 -19.08
N ASN A 141 -15.65 -1.58 -20.03
CA ASN A 141 -15.62 -0.91 -21.33
C ASN A 141 -16.73 0.15 -21.45
N GLY A 142 -16.57 1.07 -22.39
CA GLY A 142 -17.50 2.14 -22.66
C GLY A 142 -17.10 3.48 -22.04
N LYS A 143 -18.08 4.25 -21.62
CA LYS A 143 -17.88 5.57 -20.97
C LYS A 143 -18.74 5.64 -19.72
N LEU A 144 -18.19 6.24 -18.66
CA LEU A 144 -18.96 6.51 -17.44
C LEU A 144 -20.00 7.60 -17.72
N PRO A 145 -21.26 7.41 -17.31
CA PRO A 145 -22.25 8.47 -17.29
C PRO A 145 -21.85 9.61 -16.34
N ALA A 146 -22.41 10.78 -16.53
CA ALA A 146 -22.22 11.89 -15.61
C ALA A 146 -22.69 11.51 -14.20
N GLY A 147 -21.89 11.85 -13.20
CA GLY A 147 -22.17 11.54 -11.78
C GLY A 147 -21.74 10.14 -11.31
N VAL A 148 -21.26 9.28 -12.22
CA VAL A 148 -20.70 7.95 -11.84
C VAL A 148 -19.20 8.09 -11.60
N THR A 149 -18.74 7.60 -10.45
CA THR A 149 -17.37 7.66 -9.97
C THR A 149 -16.68 6.30 -10.02
N ALA A 150 -15.38 6.27 -9.78
CA ALA A 150 -14.62 5.02 -9.64
C ALA A 150 -15.14 4.13 -8.50
N LYS A 151 -15.68 4.73 -7.44
CA LYS A 151 -16.30 3.99 -6.34
C LYS A 151 -17.55 3.25 -6.78
N ASP A 152 -18.37 3.85 -7.62
CA ASP A 152 -19.56 3.19 -8.18
C ASP A 152 -19.15 2.01 -9.07
N VAL A 153 -18.06 2.18 -9.85
CA VAL A 153 -17.52 1.12 -10.71
C VAL A 153 -17.13 -0.09 -9.87
N ILE A 154 -16.30 0.08 -8.82
CA ILE A 154 -15.85 -1.05 -8.01
C ILE A 154 -17.00 -1.65 -7.20
N LEU A 155 -17.92 -0.86 -6.67
CA LEU A 155 -19.13 -1.36 -6.00
C LEU A 155 -20.01 -2.18 -6.95
N LYS A 156 -20.15 -1.75 -8.22
CA LYS A 156 -20.87 -2.53 -9.24
C LYS A 156 -20.17 -3.86 -9.52
N ILE A 157 -18.84 -3.88 -9.60
CA ILE A 157 -18.06 -5.10 -9.78
C ILE A 157 -18.31 -6.04 -8.60
N ILE A 158 -18.14 -5.57 -7.36
CA ILE A 158 -18.37 -6.36 -6.14
C ILE A 158 -19.82 -6.89 -6.11
N GLY A 159 -20.80 -6.05 -6.40
CA GLY A 159 -22.19 -6.46 -6.47
C GLY A 159 -22.49 -7.48 -7.57
N THR A 160 -21.63 -7.58 -8.59
CA THR A 160 -21.80 -8.54 -9.70
C THR A 160 -21.14 -9.90 -9.39
N ILE A 161 -19.91 -9.88 -8.84
CA ILE A 161 -19.16 -11.11 -8.57
C ILE A 161 -19.37 -11.64 -7.12
N GLY A 162 -19.92 -10.80 -6.23
CA GLY A 162 -20.09 -11.09 -4.82
C GLY A 162 -18.84 -10.76 -3.98
N THR A 163 -19.03 -10.63 -2.67
CA THR A 163 -17.95 -10.31 -1.69
C THR A 163 -16.88 -11.41 -1.56
N ALA A 164 -17.16 -12.62 -2.07
CA ALA A 164 -16.21 -13.73 -2.11
C ALA A 164 -15.78 -14.11 -3.53
N GLY A 165 -16.26 -13.38 -4.55
CA GLY A 165 -16.02 -13.70 -5.96
C GLY A 165 -14.55 -13.65 -6.37
N GLY A 166 -13.75 -12.83 -5.69
CA GLY A 166 -12.31 -12.69 -5.88
C GLY A 166 -11.45 -13.62 -5.02
N THR A 167 -12.05 -14.48 -4.19
CA THR A 167 -11.29 -15.31 -3.25
C THR A 167 -10.31 -16.25 -3.98
N GLY A 168 -9.03 -16.13 -3.62
CA GLY A 168 -7.94 -16.91 -4.26
C GLY A 168 -7.45 -16.33 -5.59
N TYR A 169 -7.90 -15.13 -5.95
CA TYR A 169 -7.49 -14.44 -7.16
C TYR A 169 -6.67 -13.16 -6.85
N VAL A 170 -5.84 -12.80 -7.83
CA VAL A 170 -5.39 -11.43 -8.07
C VAL A 170 -6.24 -10.91 -9.24
N ILE A 171 -6.85 -9.73 -9.08
CA ILE A 171 -7.73 -9.15 -10.10
C ILE A 171 -6.95 -8.11 -10.90
N GLU A 172 -6.90 -8.27 -12.24
CA GLU A 172 -6.47 -7.23 -13.16
C GLU A 172 -7.72 -6.46 -13.63
N PHE A 173 -7.75 -5.16 -13.36
CA PHE A 173 -8.76 -4.27 -13.91
C PHE A 173 -8.27 -3.66 -15.23
N ALA A 174 -9.08 -3.76 -16.27
CA ALA A 174 -8.75 -3.32 -17.62
C ALA A 174 -9.98 -2.75 -18.35
N GLY A 175 -9.79 -2.33 -19.59
CA GLY A 175 -10.85 -1.75 -20.43
C GLY A 175 -10.77 -0.22 -20.53
N ASP A 176 -11.63 0.36 -21.38
CA ASP A 176 -11.56 1.78 -21.72
C ASP A 176 -11.84 2.68 -20.51
N VAL A 177 -12.80 2.29 -19.66
CA VAL A 177 -13.13 3.03 -18.45
C VAL A 177 -11.90 3.09 -17.55
N ILE A 178 -11.26 1.95 -17.27
CA ILE A 178 -10.10 1.88 -16.36
C ILE A 178 -8.91 2.69 -16.89
N ARG A 179 -8.65 2.63 -18.20
CA ARG A 179 -7.57 3.45 -18.82
C ARG A 179 -7.82 4.96 -18.69
N ASN A 180 -9.10 5.37 -18.72
CA ASN A 180 -9.46 6.78 -18.62
C ASN A 180 -9.47 7.32 -17.20
N LEU A 181 -9.55 6.49 -16.17
CA LEU A 181 -9.49 6.91 -14.77
C LEU A 181 -8.21 7.71 -14.46
N SER A 182 -8.33 8.67 -13.55
CA SER A 182 -7.17 9.30 -12.92
C SER A 182 -6.41 8.29 -12.04
N ILE A 183 -5.24 8.67 -11.55
CA ILE A 183 -4.47 7.80 -10.64
C ILE A 183 -5.25 7.58 -9.33
N GLU A 184 -5.86 8.61 -8.77
CA GLU A 184 -6.64 8.53 -7.53
C GLU A 184 -7.88 7.64 -7.71
N GLU A 185 -8.53 7.71 -8.85
CA GLU A 185 -9.65 6.84 -9.20
C GLU A 185 -9.20 5.38 -9.35
N ARG A 186 -8.02 5.13 -9.94
CA ARG A 186 -7.41 3.78 -9.99
C ARG A 186 -7.08 3.27 -8.59
N MET A 187 -6.58 4.13 -7.71
CA MET A 187 -6.35 3.79 -6.30
C MET A 187 -7.64 3.36 -5.62
N THR A 188 -8.75 4.07 -5.85
CA THR A 188 -10.07 3.69 -5.33
C THR A 188 -10.49 2.29 -5.78
N VAL A 189 -10.33 1.96 -7.06
CA VAL A 189 -10.67 0.65 -7.60
C VAL A 189 -9.81 -0.46 -6.98
N CYS A 190 -8.49 -0.26 -6.92
CA CYS A 190 -7.58 -1.25 -6.35
C CYS A 190 -7.72 -1.37 -4.83
N ASN A 191 -7.97 -0.27 -4.12
CA ASN A 191 -8.21 -0.25 -2.69
C ASN A 191 -9.34 -1.20 -2.30
N MET A 192 -10.47 -1.10 -2.97
CA MET A 192 -11.67 -1.88 -2.66
C MET A 192 -11.67 -3.31 -3.25
N THR A 193 -10.54 -3.80 -3.73
CA THR A 193 -10.42 -5.18 -4.22
C THR A 193 -10.58 -6.19 -3.08
N ILE A 194 -10.18 -5.82 -1.87
CA ILE A 194 -10.31 -6.69 -0.69
C ILE A 194 -11.77 -6.97 -0.34
N GLU A 195 -12.70 -6.04 -0.58
CA GLU A 195 -14.13 -6.23 -0.35
C GLU A 195 -14.75 -7.24 -1.32
N ALA A 196 -14.09 -7.53 -2.44
CA ALA A 196 -14.42 -8.65 -3.32
C ALA A 196 -13.78 -9.97 -2.88
N GLY A 197 -13.05 -10.00 -1.77
CA GLY A 197 -12.32 -11.16 -1.26
C GLY A 197 -11.03 -11.49 -2.01
N ALA A 198 -10.58 -10.65 -2.93
CA ALA A 198 -9.38 -10.90 -3.71
C ALA A 198 -8.10 -10.62 -2.92
N ARG A 199 -7.00 -11.28 -3.31
CA ARG A 199 -5.69 -11.09 -2.68
C ARG A 199 -5.07 -9.73 -3.00
N ALA A 200 -5.20 -9.28 -4.24
CA ALA A 200 -4.70 -8.01 -4.73
C ALA A 200 -5.50 -7.56 -5.95
N GLY A 201 -5.48 -6.26 -6.21
CA GLY A 201 -5.98 -5.65 -7.45
C GLY A 201 -4.84 -4.99 -8.20
N LEU A 202 -4.84 -5.08 -9.52
CA LEU A 202 -3.79 -4.56 -10.38
C LEU A 202 -4.38 -3.77 -11.54
N ILE A 203 -3.77 -2.67 -11.87
CA ILE A 203 -3.97 -1.95 -13.13
C ILE A 203 -2.60 -1.87 -13.82
N ALA A 204 -2.55 -2.26 -15.09
CA ALA A 204 -1.32 -2.19 -15.86
C ALA A 204 -0.78 -0.76 -15.90
N PRO A 205 0.52 -0.54 -15.59
CA PRO A 205 1.12 0.79 -15.66
C PRO A 205 1.06 1.32 -17.09
N ASP A 206 0.78 2.60 -17.22
CA ASP A 206 0.70 3.31 -18.50
C ASP A 206 1.36 4.69 -18.39
N LYS A 207 1.24 5.50 -19.44
CA LYS A 207 1.80 6.86 -19.47
C LYS A 207 1.40 7.70 -18.24
N LYS A 208 0.15 7.60 -17.76
CA LYS A 208 -0.30 8.32 -16.55
C LYS A 208 0.47 7.86 -15.31
N THR A 209 0.72 6.56 -15.18
CA THR A 209 1.49 5.99 -14.07
C THR A 209 2.91 6.54 -14.05
N PHE A 210 3.58 6.53 -15.19
CA PHE A 210 4.96 7.04 -15.28
C PHE A 210 5.03 8.56 -15.10
N GLU A 211 4.07 9.31 -15.64
CA GLU A 211 3.97 10.77 -15.40
C GLU A 211 3.78 11.08 -13.90
N TYR A 212 2.97 10.28 -13.20
CA TYR A 212 2.77 10.43 -11.76
C TYR A 212 4.06 10.28 -10.96
N PHE A 213 4.90 9.32 -11.32
CA PHE A 213 6.17 9.06 -10.61
C PHE A 213 7.32 9.95 -11.04
N LYS A 214 7.20 10.64 -12.15
CA LYS A 214 8.25 11.52 -12.65
C LYS A 214 8.62 12.56 -11.60
N ASN A 215 9.90 12.62 -11.24
CA ASN A 215 10.44 13.58 -10.25
C ASN A 215 10.00 13.36 -8.78
N LYS A 216 9.35 12.27 -8.43
CA LYS A 216 9.12 11.95 -7.02
C LYS A 216 10.45 11.69 -6.30
N PRO A 217 10.54 11.98 -4.98
CA PRO A 217 11.81 11.93 -4.25
C PRO A 217 12.54 10.58 -4.33
N MET A 218 11.81 9.48 -4.22
CA MET A 218 12.32 8.10 -4.20
C MET A 218 12.18 7.37 -5.53
N SER A 219 11.67 8.02 -6.57
CA SER A 219 11.59 7.43 -7.90
C SER A 219 12.99 7.23 -8.50
N PRO A 220 13.18 6.19 -9.34
CA PRO A 220 14.41 6.01 -10.10
C PRO A 220 14.78 7.26 -10.88
N LYS A 221 16.08 7.50 -11.12
CA LYS A 221 16.60 8.68 -11.83
C LYS A 221 17.59 8.26 -12.90
N GLY A 222 17.73 9.10 -13.95
CA GLY A 222 18.67 8.87 -15.03
C GLY A 222 18.45 7.50 -15.70
N GLU A 223 19.53 6.77 -15.97
CA GLU A 223 19.47 5.47 -16.64
C GLU A 223 18.55 4.44 -15.96
N THR A 224 18.38 4.51 -14.62
CA THR A 224 17.46 3.63 -13.91
C THR A 224 16.00 3.95 -14.21
N TRP A 225 15.70 5.23 -14.44
CA TRP A 225 14.37 5.65 -14.90
C TRP A 225 14.11 5.16 -16.33
N ASP A 226 15.07 5.33 -17.22
CA ASP A 226 14.95 4.90 -18.61
C ASP A 226 14.75 3.38 -18.72
N LYS A 227 15.46 2.60 -17.89
CA LYS A 227 15.28 1.15 -17.79
C LYS A 227 13.90 0.75 -17.21
N ALA A 228 13.33 1.57 -16.34
CA ALA A 228 11.99 1.31 -15.79
C ALA A 228 10.87 1.60 -16.80
N LEU A 229 11.15 2.43 -17.83
CA LEU A 229 10.22 2.75 -18.91
C LEU A 229 10.24 1.73 -20.05
N ALA A 230 11.34 0.98 -20.21
CA ALA A 230 11.54 -0.01 -21.29
C ALA A 230 10.85 -1.33 -20.97
#